data_2a5b02dff8085c86b65ac72255fa4f1d
#
_entry.id   2a5b02dff8085c86b65ac72255fa4f1d
#
_cell.length_a   1.000
_cell.length_b   1.000
_cell.length_c   1.000
_cell.angle_alpha   90.00
_cell.angle_beta   90.00
_cell.angle_gamma   90.00
#
_symmetry.space_group_name_H-M   'P 1'
#
loop_
_entity.id
_entity.type
_entity.pdbx_description
1 polymer ?
#
loop_
_entity_poly.entity_id
_entity_poly.type
_entity_poly.pdbx_seq_one_letter_code
_entity_poly.pdbx_strand_id
1 'polypeptide(L)'
;MDITKVHYDPAAAITVKAKKKIPAGTFVVPADDIVGRTPVVDIAAADAYPFGVVAHDVDKDSYVTVYRAGHVLDALAAGTFVAGDKLSTAADGKVVKAAAGPVVAIALTKGTSGKSATIALL
;
A
#
# COMPACT_ATOMS: atom_id res chain seq x y z
N MET A 1 -3.15 20.91 -29.78
CA MET A 1 -3.79 19.99 -28.82
C MET A 1 -2.76 19.47 -27.84
N ASP A 2 -3.07 19.60 -26.57
CA ASP A 2 -2.21 19.05 -25.51
C ASP A 2 -2.47 17.55 -25.36
N ILE A 3 -1.41 16.83 -25.06
CA ILE A 3 -1.46 15.39 -24.85
C ILE A 3 -1.17 15.09 -23.38
N THR A 4 -1.97 14.20 -22.77
CA THR A 4 -1.72 13.77 -21.40
C THR A 4 -0.38 13.04 -21.32
N LYS A 5 0.49 13.52 -20.44
CA LYS A 5 1.77 12.90 -20.21
C LYS A 5 1.63 11.72 -19.24
N VAL A 6 2.04 10.55 -19.67
CA VAL A 6 2.02 9.33 -18.85
C VAL A 6 3.45 9.02 -18.41
N HIS A 7 3.66 8.94 -17.09
CA HIS A 7 4.98 8.63 -16.52
C HIS A 7 5.23 7.13 -16.42
N TYR A 8 4.17 6.34 -16.20
CA TYR A 8 4.24 4.89 -16.06
C TYR A 8 3.06 4.25 -16.78
N ASP A 9 3.30 3.21 -17.56
CA ASP A 9 2.27 2.50 -18.31
C ASP A 9 2.69 1.05 -18.56
N PRO A 10 2.01 0.05 -17.98
CA PRO A 10 1.04 0.16 -16.90
C PRO A 10 1.70 0.47 -15.54
N ALA A 11 0.96 1.12 -14.64
CA ALA A 11 1.47 1.52 -13.34
C ALA A 11 1.07 0.54 -12.23
N ALA A 12 1.15 -0.77 -12.50
CA ALA A 12 0.83 -1.81 -11.52
C ALA A 12 1.94 -1.99 -10.48
N ALA A 13 3.19 -1.75 -10.87
CA ALA A 13 4.35 -1.79 -9.98
C ALA A 13 5.31 -0.67 -10.39
N ILE A 14 5.63 0.22 -9.48
CA ILE A 14 6.51 1.35 -9.79
C ILE A 14 7.54 1.58 -8.69
N THR A 15 8.66 2.20 -9.07
CA THR A 15 9.72 2.57 -8.12
C THR A 15 9.38 3.91 -7.46
N VAL A 16 9.50 3.94 -6.13
CA VAL A 16 9.26 5.12 -5.31
C VAL A 16 10.41 5.36 -4.36
N LYS A 17 10.47 6.55 -3.78
CA LYS A 17 11.44 6.90 -2.74
C LYS A 17 10.74 6.92 -1.39
N ALA A 18 11.33 6.24 -0.40
CA ALA A 18 10.79 6.20 0.95
C ALA A 18 11.24 7.43 1.75
N LYS A 19 10.28 8.12 2.36
CA LYS A 19 10.55 9.26 3.23
C LYS A 19 11.10 8.84 4.59
N LYS A 20 10.75 7.63 5.03
CA LYS A 20 11.18 7.03 6.29
C LYS A 20 11.51 5.57 6.05
N LYS A 21 12.05 4.89 7.07
CA LYS A 21 12.19 3.44 7.06
C LYS A 21 10.80 2.79 7.04
N ILE A 22 10.58 1.89 6.07
CA ILE A 22 9.28 1.25 5.86
C ILE A 22 9.48 -0.27 5.76
N PRO A 23 8.78 -1.07 6.59
CA PRO A 23 8.84 -2.53 6.49
C PRO A 23 8.13 -3.06 5.24
N ALA A 24 8.54 -4.22 4.76
CA ALA A 24 7.88 -4.94 3.68
C ALA A 24 6.39 -5.16 4.00
N GLY A 25 5.54 -5.14 2.97
CA GLY A 25 4.11 -5.38 3.13
C GLY A 25 3.33 -4.26 3.78
N THR A 26 3.90 -3.07 3.86
CA THR A 26 3.28 -1.89 4.47
C THR A 26 2.60 -1.04 3.39
N PHE A 27 1.37 -0.62 3.65
CA PHE A 27 0.68 0.37 2.81
C PHE A 27 1.33 1.73 2.97
N VAL A 28 1.46 2.44 1.86
CA VAL A 28 2.08 3.77 1.81
C VAL A 28 1.20 4.77 1.10
N VAL A 29 1.38 6.05 1.44
CA VAL A 29 0.68 7.17 0.83
C VAL A 29 1.69 8.14 0.22
N PRO A 30 1.31 8.94 -0.78
CA PRO A 30 2.16 10.03 -1.23
C PRO A 30 2.43 11.00 -0.08
N ALA A 31 3.70 11.36 0.11
CA ALA A 31 4.12 12.17 1.25
C ALA A 31 4.62 13.56 0.86
N ASP A 32 5.29 13.65 -0.29
CA ASP A 32 5.82 14.89 -0.84
C ASP A 32 5.57 14.92 -2.35
N ASP A 33 5.87 16.03 -2.98
CA ASP A 33 5.77 16.16 -4.43
C ASP A 33 6.70 15.15 -5.12
N ILE A 34 6.25 14.65 -6.27
CA ILE A 34 7.07 13.79 -7.10
C ILE A 34 8.35 14.51 -7.52
N VAL A 35 9.48 13.83 -7.42
CA VAL A 35 10.79 14.37 -7.83
C VAL A 35 11.17 13.73 -9.16
N GLY A 36 11.13 14.54 -10.24
CA GLY A 36 11.28 14.00 -11.58
C GLY A 36 10.14 13.04 -11.92
N ARG A 37 10.43 11.73 -11.95
CA ARG A 37 9.43 10.69 -12.19
C ARG A 37 9.20 9.81 -10.96
N THR A 38 9.87 10.09 -9.85
CA THR A 38 9.87 9.22 -8.68
C THR A 38 8.92 9.77 -7.61
N PRO A 39 7.79 9.09 -7.36
CA PRO A 39 6.93 9.46 -6.23
C PRO A 39 7.64 9.28 -4.90
N VAL A 40 7.29 10.13 -3.93
CA VAL A 40 7.81 10.05 -2.57
C VAL A 40 6.69 9.58 -1.66
N VAL A 41 6.94 8.52 -0.87
CA VAL A 41 5.92 7.87 -0.05
C VAL A 41 6.32 7.80 1.42
N ASP A 42 5.32 7.70 2.28
CA ASP A 42 5.45 7.45 3.70
C ASP A 42 4.40 6.41 4.13
N ILE A 43 4.51 5.92 5.35
CA ILE A 43 3.60 4.91 5.91
C ILE A 43 2.17 5.46 5.97
N ALA A 44 1.21 4.67 5.53
CA ALA A 44 -0.21 5.06 5.58
C ALA A 44 -0.73 5.06 7.01
N ALA A 45 -1.60 6.03 7.30
CA ALA A 45 -2.38 6.07 8.53
C ALA A 45 -3.66 5.22 8.39
N ALA A 46 -4.47 5.17 9.46
CA ALA A 46 -5.77 4.53 9.41
C ALA A 46 -6.70 5.24 8.43
N ASP A 47 -7.54 4.47 7.73
CA ASP A 47 -8.56 4.96 6.80
C ASP A 47 -8.01 5.89 5.71
N ALA A 48 -6.79 5.61 5.25
CA ALA A 48 -6.12 6.38 4.21
C ALA A 48 -6.49 5.87 2.81
N TYR A 49 -6.19 6.71 1.81
CA TYR A 49 -6.17 6.31 0.40
C TYR A 49 -4.74 5.95 0.04
N PRO A 50 -4.36 4.66 0.04
CA PRO A 50 -2.98 4.28 -0.17
C PRO A 50 -2.58 4.38 -1.64
N PHE A 51 -1.30 4.66 -1.86
CA PHE A 51 -0.70 4.59 -3.19
C PHE A 51 -0.44 3.14 -3.60
N GLY A 52 -0.04 2.32 -2.64
CA GLY A 52 0.24 0.89 -2.83
C GLY A 52 0.92 0.28 -1.62
N VAL A 53 1.58 -0.86 -1.84
CA VAL A 53 2.25 -1.65 -0.80
C VAL A 53 3.71 -1.84 -1.19
N VAL A 54 4.65 -1.58 -0.27
CA VAL A 54 6.08 -1.74 -0.54
C VAL A 54 6.48 -3.21 -0.65
N ALA A 55 7.34 -3.51 -1.63
CA ALA A 55 7.73 -4.88 -1.96
C ALA A 55 8.70 -5.51 -0.95
N HIS A 56 9.53 -4.71 -0.30
CA HIS A 56 10.52 -5.17 0.67
C HIS A 56 10.85 -4.06 1.67
N ASP A 57 11.58 -4.39 2.72
CA ASP A 57 12.07 -3.40 3.66
C ASP A 57 12.90 -2.35 2.93
N VAL A 58 12.70 -1.09 3.29
CA VAL A 58 13.42 0.03 2.69
C VAL A 58 13.85 1.02 3.76
N ASP A 59 15.05 1.56 3.61
CA ASP A 59 15.57 2.58 4.50
C ASP A 59 15.11 3.98 4.04
N LYS A 60 15.19 4.94 4.95
CA LYS A 60 14.93 6.35 4.65
C LYS A 60 15.74 6.79 3.43
N ASP A 61 15.09 7.52 2.53
CA ASP A 61 15.67 8.09 1.30
C ASP A 61 16.15 7.06 0.28
N SER A 62 15.86 5.79 0.49
CA SER A 62 16.15 4.71 -0.47
C SER A 62 14.95 4.42 -1.36
N TYR A 63 15.20 3.69 -2.44
CA TYR A 63 14.18 3.37 -3.45
C TYR A 63 13.62 1.97 -3.23
N VAL A 64 12.35 1.80 -3.53
CA VAL A 64 11.65 0.53 -3.38
C VAL A 64 10.54 0.43 -4.43
N THR A 65 10.22 -0.79 -4.84
CA THR A 65 9.05 -1.05 -5.68
C THR A 65 7.79 -1.03 -4.82
N VAL A 66 6.76 -0.35 -5.31
CA VAL A 66 5.42 -0.35 -4.72
C VAL A 66 4.49 -1.10 -5.65
N TYR A 67 3.77 -2.08 -5.12
CA TYR A 67 2.71 -2.79 -5.82
C TYR A 67 1.39 -2.05 -5.66
N ARG A 68 0.69 -1.88 -6.77
CA ARG A 68 -0.59 -1.18 -6.84
C ARG A 68 -1.73 -2.15 -7.16
N ALA A 69 -2.87 -1.63 -7.59
CA ALA A 69 -4.08 -2.43 -7.87
C ALA A 69 -3.79 -3.66 -8.73
N GLY A 70 -4.47 -4.75 -8.46
CA GLY A 70 -4.37 -6.00 -9.21
C GLY A 70 -3.38 -7.02 -8.66
N HIS A 71 -2.61 -6.69 -7.65
CA HIS A 71 -1.69 -7.64 -7.01
C HIS A 71 -2.37 -8.42 -5.89
N VAL A 72 -1.98 -9.68 -5.76
CA VAL A 72 -2.29 -10.54 -4.60
C VAL A 72 -0.99 -10.67 -3.81
N LEU A 73 -1.01 -10.23 -2.56
CA LEU A 73 0.20 -10.16 -1.75
C LEU A 73 -0.11 -10.31 -0.27
N ASP A 74 0.95 -10.41 0.53
CA ASP A 74 0.84 -10.51 1.99
C ASP A 74 1.05 -9.15 2.63
N ALA A 75 0.18 -8.83 3.58
CA ALA A 75 0.27 -7.60 4.38
C ALA A 75 0.00 -7.93 5.85
N LEU A 76 0.54 -7.09 6.75
CA LEU A 76 0.31 -7.27 8.18
C LEU A 76 -1.09 -6.84 8.56
N ALA A 77 -1.79 -7.71 9.31
CA ALA A 77 -3.11 -7.40 9.85
C ALA A 77 -3.00 -6.67 11.19
N ALA A 78 -3.86 -5.68 11.38
CA ALA A 78 -4.00 -4.95 12.64
C ALA A 78 -5.22 -5.39 13.45
N GLY A 79 -5.95 -6.37 12.96
CA GLY A 79 -7.16 -6.86 13.61
C GLY A 79 -7.56 -8.22 13.05
N THR A 80 -8.74 -8.66 13.39
CA THR A 80 -9.30 -9.96 12.96
C THR A 80 -10.25 -9.76 11.79
N PHE A 81 -10.11 -10.59 10.77
CA PHE A 81 -11.05 -10.65 9.63
C PHE A 81 -11.03 -12.03 9.01
N VAL A 82 -11.96 -12.30 8.11
CA VAL A 82 -12.07 -13.59 7.41
C VAL A 82 -11.98 -13.36 5.90
N ALA A 83 -11.73 -14.42 5.15
CA ALA A 83 -11.69 -14.36 3.69
C ALA A 83 -13.01 -13.77 3.15
N GLY A 84 -12.87 -12.88 2.18
CA GLY A 84 -13.99 -12.15 1.57
C GLY A 84 -14.30 -10.81 2.22
N ASP A 85 -13.76 -10.52 3.41
CA ASP A 85 -13.97 -9.22 4.04
C ASP A 85 -13.30 -8.10 3.25
N LYS A 86 -13.98 -6.96 3.21
CA LYS A 86 -13.41 -5.72 2.67
C LYS A 86 -12.47 -5.12 3.71
N LEU A 87 -11.32 -4.65 3.25
CA LEU A 87 -10.26 -4.16 4.12
C LEU A 87 -9.97 -2.68 3.86
N SER A 88 -9.60 -1.97 4.92
CA SER A 88 -9.06 -0.62 4.86
C SER A 88 -7.68 -0.58 5.52
N THR A 89 -6.97 0.53 5.36
CA THR A 89 -5.69 0.71 6.05
C THR A 89 -5.93 0.96 7.54
N ALA A 90 -5.02 0.47 8.35
CA ALA A 90 -4.95 0.73 9.78
C ALA A 90 -3.70 1.53 10.11
N ALA A 91 -3.50 1.87 11.37
CA ALA A 91 -2.28 2.55 11.81
C ALA A 91 -1.03 1.76 11.37
N ASP A 92 0.06 2.48 11.10
CA ASP A 92 1.34 1.93 10.66
C ASP A 92 1.28 1.16 9.32
N GLY A 93 0.35 1.51 8.45
CA GLY A 93 0.23 0.91 7.13
C GLY A 93 -0.22 -0.54 7.12
N LYS A 94 -0.80 -1.03 8.20
CA LYS A 94 -1.38 -2.36 8.30
C LYS A 94 -2.79 -2.37 7.71
N VAL A 95 -3.43 -3.55 7.70
CA VAL A 95 -4.81 -3.70 7.21
C VAL A 95 -5.74 -4.19 8.32
N VAL A 96 -6.99 -3.76 8.23
CA VAL A 96 -8.05 -4.13 9.14
C VAL A 96 -9.38 -4.24 8.38
N LYS A 97 -10.35 -4.93 8.94
CA LYS A 97 -11.70 -4.99 8.34
C LYS A 97 -12.24 -3.56 8.18
N ALA A 98 -12.71 -3.23 6.99
CA ALA A 98 -13.21 -1.89 6.69
C ALA A 98 -14.45 -1.57 7.51
N ALA A 99 -14.48 -0.38 8.08
CA ALA A 99 -15.65 0.18 8.76
C ALA A 99 -16.17 1.40 7.97
N ALA A 100 -15.68 2.60 8.28
CA ALA A 100 -16.09 3.82 7.60
C ALA A 100 -15.09 4.31 6.56
N GLY A 101 -13.86 3.80 6.57
CA GLY A 101 -12.79 4.23 5.66
C GLY A 101 -12.88 3.62 4.27
N PRO A 102 -12.01 4.06 3.34
CA PRO A 102 -11.98 3.52 1.99
C PRO A 102 -11.63 2.04 1.97
N VAL A 103 -12.31 1.28 1.11
CA VAL A 103 -11.97 -0.12 0.87
C VAL A 103 -10.81 -0.17 -0.11
N VAL A 104 -9.69 -0.76 0.32
CA VAL A 104 -8.44 -0.79 -0.45
C VAL A 104 -8.04 -2.18 -0.90
N ALA A 105 -8.61 -3.21 -0.30
CA ALA A 105 -8.29 -4.61 -0.59
C ALA A 105 -9.42 -5.53 -0.15
N ILE A 106 -9.33 -6.80 -0.58
CA ILE A 106 -10.22 -7.87 -0.14
C ILE A 106 -9.35 -8.96 0.49
N ALA A 107 -9.76 -9.47 1.64
CA ALA A 107 -9.06 -10.56 2.31
C ALA A 107 -9.25 -11.87 1.54
N LEU A 108 -8.15 -12.59 1.32
CA LEU A 108 -8.17 -13.93 0.72
C LEU A 108 -7.92 -15.01 1.77
N THR A 109 -7.42 -14.63 2.95
CA THR A 109 -7.22 -15.51 4.09
C THR A 109 -7.73 -14.83 5.36
N LYS A 110 -7.83 -15.64 6.42
CA LYS A 110 -8.09 -15.16 7.76
C LYS A 110 -6.98 -14.21 8.21
N GLY A 111 -7.34 -13.09 8.82
CA GLY A 111 -6.41 -12.15 9.44
C GLY A 111 -6.40 -12.30 10.95
N THR A 112 -5.21 -12.15 11.53
CA THR A 112 -5.01 -12.11 12.97
C THR A 112 -4.05 -10.96 13.28
N SER A 113 -4.38 -10.14 14.26
CA SER A 113 -3.56 -8.98 14.62
C SER A 113 -2.08 -9.36 14.82
N GLY A 114 -1.19 -8.62 14.18
CA GLY A 114 0.25 -8.83 14.24
C GLY A 114 0.80 -9.90 13.32
N LYS A 115 -0.04 -10.58 12.53
CA LYS A 115 0.38 -11.61 11.58
C LYS A 115 0.07 -11.21 10.15
N SER A 116 0.78 -11.82 9.19
CA SER A 116 0.53 -11.63 7.77
C SER A 116 -0.76 -12.29 7.33
N ALA A 117 -1.46 -11.65 6.42
CA ALA A 117 -2.62 -12.21 5.72
C ALA A 117 -2.47 -11.95 4.23
N THR A 118 -2.99 -12.87 3.41
CA THR A 118 -2.99 -12.69 1.95
C THR A 118 -4.21 -11.88 1.53
N ILE A 119 -3.98 -10.84 0.75
CA ILE A 119 -5.00 -9.89 0.31
C ILE A 119 -4.89 -9.64 -1.18
N ALA A 120 -5.99 -9.20 -1.79
CA ALA A 120 -6.01 -8.72 -3.16
C ALA A 120 -6.21 -7.21 -3.17
N LEU A 121 -5.30 -6.47 -3.79
CA LEU A 121 -5.39 -5.02 -3.91
C LEU A 121 -6.45 -4.63 -4.94
N LEU A 122 -7.27 -3.67 -4.58
CA LEU A 122 -8.28 -3.09 -5.47
C LEU A 122 -7.77 -1.89 -6.24
#